data_8a564d7a90d131c89503ee21230892f4
#
_entry.id   8a564d7a90d131c89503ee21230892f4
#
_cell.length_a   1.000
_cell.length_b   1.000
_cell.length_c   1.000
_cell.angle_alpha   90.00
_cell.angle_beta   90.00
_cell.angle_gamma   90.00
#
_symmetry.space_group_name_H-M   'P 1'
#
loop_
_entity.id
_entity.type
_entity.pdbx_description
1 polymer ?
#
loop_
_entity_poly.entity_id
_entity_poly.type
_entity_poly.pdbx_seq_one_letter_code
_entity_poly.pdbx_strand_id
1 'polypeptide(L)'
;MYKDTYVILRTPEGSGNLSATGVEATIEVEEAELSPAQAEELNRDERIQCIAPRMPWRLIEPMAAIDDSSGIVNEVTWGVEAVRASESPFDGSGISVAILDTGIDKDHPAFTGIDIVTKNFTSEANGDINGHGTHCAGTIFGRDVNGARIGVARNINKAIIGKVIGEGSSSTGIAQAMNWAKENGAHVISMSLGIDFPKYVNTLVTVHDFDIRHATSKALVDYQKNVELFNSSYKFIMDQAAFGDGIIIVAAAGNESKRPTYEIAASPPAIAKGIISVAALYKSNEVLKVASFSNTGAKIAAPGVGVLSAKGGGGLVALSGTSMATPHVAGVAALWAQKILEEGFGLDSEVLKGKVLDGTMAPLAPGESPFNVGRGLVQAPLS
;
A
#
# COMPACT_ATOMS: atom_id res chain seq x y z
N MET A 1 36.74 4.26 3.66
CA MET A 1 35.87 4.55 2.51
C MET A 1 34.46 4.27 2.97
N TYR A 2 33.55 5.23 2.81
CA TYR A 2 32.15 5.10 3.22
C TYR A 2 31.51 3.92 2.49
N LYS A 3 30.83 3.05 3.23
CA LYS A 3 29.99 1.96 2.71
C LYS A 3 28.55 2.19 3.14
N ASP A 4 27.64 1.72 2.33
CA ASP A 4 26.21 1.74 2.59
C ASP A 4 25.62 0.35 2.36
N THR A 5 24.49 0.07 2.98
CA THR A 5 23.74 -1.14 2.69
C THR A 5 22.89 -0.92 1.44
N TYR A 6 23.08 -1.76 0.44
CA TYR A 6 22.31 -1.71 -0.81
C TYR A 6 21.36 -2.88 -0.92
N VAL A 7 20.19 -2.61 -1.46
CA VAL A 7 19.23 -3.61 -1.92
C VAL A 7 19.49 -3.89 -3.37
N ILE A 8 19.60 -5.15 -3.73
CA ILE A 8 19.92 -5.62 -5.07
C ILE A 8 18.79 -6.51 -5.55
N LEU A 9 18.18 -6.14 -6.67
CA LEU A 9 17.24 -6.99 -7.40
C LEU A 9 17.98 -7.70 -8.51
N ARG A 10 18.00 -9.03 -8.49
CA ARG A 10 18.73 -9.86 -9.43
C ARG A 10 17.82 -10.93 -10.04
N THR A 11 17.97 -11.18 -11.34
CA THR A 11 17.46 -12.38 -12.00
C THR A 11 18.40 -13.56 -11.73
N PRO A 12 17.91 -14.74 -11.30
CA PRO A 12 18.75 -15.92 -11.05
C PRO A 12 19.53 -16.39 -12.27
N GLU A 13 20.64 -17.11 -12.04
CA GLU A 13 21.38 -17.76 -13.10
C GLU A 13 20.52 -18.80 -13.82
N GLY A 14 20.49 -18.74 -15.15
CA GLY A 14 19.72 -19.69 -15.98
C GLY A 14 18.32 -19.26 -16.35
N SER A 15 17.80 -18.13 -15.87
CA SER A 15 16.54 -17.55 -16.31
C SER A 15 16.67 -16.77 -17.64
N GLY A 16 17.27 -17.41 -18.66
CA GLY A 16 17.35 -16.84 -20.00
C GLY A 16 16.00 -16.80 -20.67
N ASN A 17 15.69 -15.68 -21.32
CA ASN A 17 14.50 -15.36 -22.13
C ASN A 17 13.25 -16.22 -21.91
N LEU A 18 12.34 -15.68 -21.16
CA LEU A 18 11.10 -16.19 -20.58
C LEU A 18 10.05 -16.77 -21.52
N SER A 19 10.25 -16.85 -22.81
CA SER A 19 9.17 -17.21 -23.73
C SER A 19 9.13 -18.68 -24.16
N ALA A 20 10.10 -19.52 -23.80
CA ALA A 20 10.20 -20.84 -24.39
C ALA A 20 10.09 -22.05 -23.46
N THR A 21 10.25 -21.91 -22.15
CA THR A 21 10.38 -23.08 -21.24
C THR A 21 9.40 -23.16 -20.08
N GLY A 22 8.49 -22.21 -19.89
CA GLY A 22 7.47 -22.29 -18.84
C GLY A 22 8.02 -22.23 -17.40
N VAL A 23 9.29 -21.86 -17.21
CA VAL A 23 9.86 -21.66 -15.87
C VAL A 23 9.56 -20.23 -15.43
N GLU A 24 8.81 -20.08 -14.34
CA GLU A 24 8.58 -18.78 -13.72
C GLU A 24 9.95 -18.18 -13.31
N ALA A 25 10.28 -17.02 -13.88
CA ALA A 25 11.46 -16.28 -13.41
C ALA A 25 11.18 -15.82 -11.98
N THR A 26 12.06 -16.17 -11.07
CA THR A 26 12.08 -15.64 -9.72
C THR A 26 13.01 -14.43 -9.69
N ILE A 27 12.69 -13.41 -8.88
CA ILE A 27 13.63 -12.33 -8.59
C ILE A 27 14.27 -12.61 -7.23
N GLU A 28 15.58 -12.55 -7.17
CA GLU A 28 16.30 -12.59 -5.90
C GLU A 28 16.45 -11.16 -5.38
N VAL A 29 16.09 -10.96 -4.12
CA VAL A 29 16.23 -9.69 -3.42
C VAL A 29 17.21 -9.90 -2.28
N GLU A 30 18.37 -9.29 -2.38
CA GLU A 30 19.47 -9.44 -1.42
C GLU A 30 19.96 -8.10 -0.89
N GLU A 31 20.68 -8.11 0.24
CA GLU A 31 21.38 -6.94 0.77
C GLU A 31 22.88 -7.16 0.74
N ALA A 32 23.63 -6.11 0.42
CA ALA A 32 25.09 -6.11 0.47
C ALA A 32 25.64 -4.77 0.95
N GLU A 33 26.71 -4.82 1.76
CA GLU A 33 27.47 -3.63 2.13
C GLU A 33 28.49 -3.29 1.03
N LEU A 34 28.22 -2.22 0.29
CA LEU A 34 29.00 -1.79 -0.85
C LEU A 34 29.47 -0.34 -0.70
N SER A 35 30.66 -0.04 -1.24
CA SER A 35 30.99 1.36 -1.56
C SER A 35 30.23 1.80 -2.82
N PRO A 36 30.05 3.11 -3.06
CA PRO A 36 29.41 3.60 -4.28
C PRO A 36 30.08 3.05 -5.57
N ALA A 37 31.40 2.91 -5.59
CA ALA A 37 32.13 2.37 -6.74
C ALA A 37 31.83 0.87 -6.97
N GLN A 38 31.69 0.09 -5.90
CA GLN A 38 31.31 -1.33 -6.00
C GLN A 38 29.87 -1.48 -6.47
N ALA A 39 28.95 -0.62 -6.02
CA ALA A 39 27.56 -0.62 -6.48
C ALA A 39 27.46 -0.29 -7.98
N GLU A 40 28.23 0.69 -8.45
CA GLU A 40 28.31 1.03 -9.89
C GLU A 40 28.92 -0.10 -10.72
N GLU A 41 29.94 -0.78 -10.22
CA GLU A 41 30.54 -1.95 -10.91
C GLU A 41 29.54 -3.11 -10.98
N LEU A 42 28.87 -3.42 -9.88
CA LEU A 42 27.85 -4.47 -9.82
C LEU A 42 26.66 -4.16 -10.75
N ASN A 43 26.28 -2.89 -10.89
CA ASN A 43 25.17 -2.47 -11.76
C ASN A 43 25.44 -2.70 -13.26
N ARG A 44 26.66 -3.10 -13.65
CA ARG A 44 27.02 -3.50 -15.04
C ARG A 44 26.70 -4.96 -15.35
N ASP A 45 26.39 -5.77 -14.33
CA ASP A 45 25.95 -7.15 -14.53
C ASP A 45 24.53 -7.13 -15.10
N GLU A 46 24.34 -7.72 -16.29
CA GLU A 46 23.04 -7.75 -17.01
C GLU A 46 21.92 -8.44 -16.21
N ARG A 47 22.26 -9.24 -15.21
CA ARG A 47 21.32 -9.89 -14.30
C ARG A 47 20.77 -8.93 -13.25
N ILE A 48 21.43 -7.80 -13.00
CA ILE A 48 21.00 -6.80 -12.02
C ILE A 48 19.91 -5.95 -12.63
N GLN A 49 18.74 -6.02 -12.04
CA GLN A 49 17.59 -5.23 -12.47
C GLN A 49 17.56 -3.85 -11.79
N CYS A 50 18.03 -3.78 -10.54
CA CYS A 50 18.14 -2.53 -9.80
C CYS A 50 19.08 -2.69 -8.60
N ILE A 51 19.80 -1.61 -8.28
CA ILE A 51 20.57 -1.45 -7.03
C ILE A 51 20.15 -0.12 -6.40
N ALA A 52 19.62 -0.17 -5.18
CA ALA A 52 19.22 1.00 -4.43
C ALA A 52 19.82 0.97 -3.01
N PRO A 53 20.31 2.09 -2.48
CA PRO A 53 20.73 2.14 -1.09
C PRO A 53 19.53 1.99 -0.16
N ARG A 54 19.76 1.35 0.98
CA ARG A 54 18.73 1.20 2.02
C ARG A 54 18.36 2.57 2.57
N MET A 55 17.07 2.88 2.57
CA MET A 55 16.52 4.09 3.19
C MET A 55 15.66 3.72 4.40
N PRO A 56 15.48 4.64 5.37
CA PRO A 56 14.59 4.40 6.52
C PRO A 56 13.14 4.38 6.07
N TRP A 57 12.44 3.30 6.43
CA TRP A 57 11.02 3.13 6.22
C TRP A 57 10.26 3.43 7.49
N ARG A 58 9.09 3.97 7.34
CA ARG A 58 8.18 4.23 8.45
C ARG A 58 6.75 3.91 8.07
N LEU A 59 5.97 3.62 9.07
CA LEU A 59 4.53 3.68 8.98
C LEU A 59 4.11 5.10 8.59
N ILE A 60 3.12 5.23 7.72
CA ILE A 60 2.42 6.51 7.54
C ILE A 60 1.47 6.65 8.72
N GLU A 61 1.99 7.22 9.83
CA GLU A 61 1.30 7.28 11.12
C GLU A 61 -0.09 7.90 10.99
N PRO A 62 -1.12 7.27 11.58
CA PRO A 62 -2.45 7.86 11.66
C PRO A 62 -2.41 9.18 12.45
N MET A 63 -3.22 10.13 12.03
CA MET A 63 -3.54 11.30 12.83
C MET A 63 -4.49 10.88 13.97
N ALA A 64 -4.49 11.63 15.08
CA ALA A 64 -5.11 11.29 16.36
C ALA A 64 -6.29 10.29 16.32
N ALA A 65 -6.16 9.21 17.10
CA ALA A 65 -7.22 8.24 17.31
C ALA A 65 -8.36 8.87 18.13
N ILE A 66 -9.60 8.66 17.68
CA ILE A 66 -10.78 8.88 18.50
C ILE A 66 -11.23 7.50 18.95
N ASP A 67 -11.10 7.19 20.24
CA ASP A 67 -11.61 5.94 20.81
C ASP A 67 -13.13 6.05 20.92
N ASP A 68 -13.83 5.72 19.83
CA ASP A 68 -15.29 5.70 19.81
C ASP A 68 -15.80 4.31 20.22
N SER A 69 -15.70 4.04 21.52
CA SER A 69 -16.30 2.85 22.15
C SER A 69 -17.79 3.00 22.42
N SER A 70 -18.42 4.10 22.01
CA SER A 70 -19.85 4.33 22.17
C SER A 70 -20.63 3.39 21.25
N GLY A 71 -21.40 2.49 21.84
CA GLY A 71 -22.16 1.39 21.25
C GLY A 71 -22.86 1.71 19.93
N ILE A 72 -22.15 1.52 18.83
CA ILE A 72 -22.70 1.60 17.48
C ILE A 72 -23.57 0.36 17.27
N VAL A 73 -24.84 0.57 17.06
CA VAL A 73 -25.80 -0.50 16.76
C VAL A 73 -26.24 -0.34 15.30
N ASN A 74 -25.94 -1.34 14.48
CA ASN A 74 -26.45 -1.52 13.11
C ASN A 74 -26.20 -0.36 12.13
N GLU A 75 -24.97 0.13 12.04
CA GLU A 75 -24.63 1.16 11.05
C GLU A 75 -23.56 0.69 10.08
N VAL A 76 -23.72 1.08 8.82
CA VAL A 76 -22.64 1.02 7.82
C VAL A 76 -21.71 2.20 8.08
N THR A 77 -20.40 1.96 8.16
CA THR A 77 -19.45 3.06 8.35
C THR A 77 -19.46 4.01 7.15
N TRP A 78 -19.27 5.30 7.40
CA TRP A 78 -19.36 6.33 6.36
C TRP A 78 -18.41 6.09 5.18
N GLY A 79 -17.26 5.44 5.43
CA GLY A 79 -16.31 5.11 4.37
C GLY A 79 -16.85 4.06 3.41
N VAL A 80 -17.48 3.02 3.93
CA VAL A 80 -18.14 1.97 3.14
C VAL A 80 -19.30 2.53 2.32
N GLU A 81 -20.09 3.46 2.91
CA GLU A 81 -21.17 4.15 2.20
C GLU A 81 -20.63 5.07 1.10
N ALA A 82 -19.61 5.89 1.41
CA ALA A 82 -19.07 6.85 0.45
C ALA A 82 -18.53 6.19 -0.82
N VAL A 83 -17.87 5.03 -0.68
CA VAL A 83 -17.39 4.26 -1.84
C VAL A 83 -18.49 3.38 -2.46
N ARG A 84 -19.72 3.44 -1.94
CA ARG A 84 -20.93 2.70 -2.38
C ARG A 84 -20.78 1.18 -2.30
N ALA A 85 -19.90 0.69 -1.44
CA ALA A 85 -19.73 -0.75 -1.25
C ALA A 85 -20.94 -1.42 -0.59
N SER A 86 -21.75 -0.65 0.15
CA SER A 86 -23.03 -1.13 0.72
C SER A 86 -24.13 -1.37 -0.34
N GLU A 87 -24.01 -0.73 -1.50
CA GLU A 87 -24.95 -0.85 -2.61
C GLU A 87 -24.47 -1.87 -3.67
N SER A 88 -23.20 -2.28 -3.59
CA SER A 88 -22.62 -3.23 -4.55
C SER A 88 -23.17 -4.65 -4.36
N PRO A 89 -23.52 -5.36 -5.45
CA PRO A 89 -23.85 -6.78 -5.37
C PRO A 89 -22.62 -7.66 -5.15
N PHE A 90 -21.41 -7.12 -5.29
CA PHE A 90 -20.13 -7.80 -5.10
C PHE A 90 -19.63 -7.63 -3.67
N ASP A 91 -18.90 -8.61 -3.15
CA ASP A 91 -18.43 -8.65 -1.77
C ASP A 91 -16.97 -9.11 -1.61
N GLY A 92 -16.28 -9.33 -2.73
CA GLY A 92 -14.89 -9.78 -2.80
C GLY A 92 -14.73 -11.29 -2.93
N SER A 93 -15.81 -12.06 -3.09
CA SER A 93 -15.76 -13.51 -3.24
C SER A 93 -14.79 -13.93 -4.37
N GLY A 94 -13.97 -14.95 -4.08
CA GLY A 94 -12.95 -15.45 -5.01
C GLY A 94 -11.66 -14.62 -5.09
N ILE A 95 -11.60 -13.45 -4.44
CA ILE A 95 -10.45 -12.55 -4.53
C ILE A 95 -9.52 -12.71 -3.32
N SER A 96 -8.22 -12.67 -3.58
CA SER A 96 -7.18 -12.66 -2.56
C SER A 96 -6.55 -11.27 -2.44
N VAL A 97 -6.42 -10.78 -1.21
CA VAL A 97 -5.88 -9.43 -0.93
C VAL A 97 -4.67 -9.53 -0.03
N ALA A 98 -3.58 -8.87 -0.42
CA ALA A 98 -2.40 -8.73 0.42
C ALA A 98 -2.35 -7.37 1.10
N ILE A 99 -1.86 -7.37 2.36
CA ILE A 99 -1.57 -6.17 3.14
C ILE A 99 -0.12 -6.24 3.59
N LEU A 100 0.67 -5.24 3.21
CA LEU A 100 2.05 -5.08 3.63
C LEU A 100 2.12 -3.93 4.65
N ASP A 101 2.15 -4.28 5.95
CA ASP A 101 1.94 -3.33 7.05
C ASP A 101 2.63 -3.81 8.35
N THR A 102 2.08 -3.48 9.52
CA THR A 102 2.59 -3.87 10.86
C THR A 102 2.21 -5.29 11.29
N GLY A 103 1.46 -6.02 10.47
CA GLY A 103 0.92 -7.35 10.77
C GLY A 103 -0.60 -7.36 10.87
N ILE A 104 -1.16 -8.35 11.57
CA ILE A 104 -2.59 -8.48 11.84
C ILE A 104 -2.81 -9.15 13.21
N ASP A 105 -3.82 -8.70 13.93
CA ASP A 105 -4.45 -9.45 15.04
C ASP A 105 -5.49 -10.42 14.44
N LYS A 106 -5.02 -11.60 14.04
CA LYS A 106 -5.84 -12.61 13.35
C LYS A 106 -6.99 -13.16 14.22
N ASP A 107 -6.90 -13.02 15.53
CA ASP A 107 -7.90 -13.51 16.48
C ASP A 107 -9.02 -12.50 16.72
N HIS A 108 -8.92 -11.29 16.11
CA HIS A 108 -9.97 -10.28 16.18
C HIS A 108 -11.28 -10.78 15.53
N PRO A 109 -12.46 -10.54 16.16
CA PRO A 109 -13.77 -11.02 15.65
C PRO A 109 -14.07 -10.64 14.19
N ALA A 110 -13.57 -9.49 13.73
CA ALA A 110 -13.71 -9.05 12.34
C ALA A 110 -13.13 -10.03 11.30
N PHE A 111 -12.25 -10.94 11.69
CA PHE A 111 -11.56 -11.83 10.76
C PHE A 111 -12.01 -13.30 10.88
N THR A 112 -13.06 -13.54 11.63
CA THR A 112 -13.59 -14.90 11.82
C THR A 112 -13.94 -15.57 10.49
N GLY A 113 -13.36 -16.75 10.24
CA GLY A 113 -13.63 -17.55 9.04
C GLY A 113 -12.94 -17.08 7.76
N ILE A 114 -11.98 -16.15 7.84
CA ILE A 114 -11.14 -15.75 6.71
C ILE A 114 -9.87 -16.62 6.69
N ASP A 115 -9.48 -17.12 5.52
CA ASP A 115 -8.16 -17.77 5.34
C ASP A 115 -7.06 -16.74 5.39
N ILE A 116 -6.23 -16.75 6.44
CA ILE A 116 -5.19 -15.75 6.67
C ILE A 116 -3.80 -16.41 6.64
N VAL A 117 -2.99 -16.00 5.67
CA VAL A 117 -1.57 -16.39 5.58
C VAL A 117 -0.72 -15.21 6.01
N THR A 118 0.25 -15.46 6.89
CA THR A 118 1.12 -14.41 7.44
C THR A 118 2.58 -14.71 7.19
N LYS A 119 3.39 -13.68 6.93
CA LYS A 119 4.86 -13.75 6.93
C LYS A 119 5.46 -12.47 7.51
N ASN A 120 6.47 -12.65 8.35
CA ASN A 120 7.20 -11.54 8.96
C ASN A 120 8.51 -11.30 8.21
N PHE A 121 8.72 -10.06 7.75
CA PHE A 121 9.91 -9.58 7.06
C PHE A 121 10.71 -8.59 7.91
N THR A 122 10.43 -8.52 9.21
CA THR A 122 11.10 -7.66 10.20
C THR A 122 11.80 -8.50 11.26
N SER A 123 12.56 -7.89 12.14
CA SER A 123 13.13 -8.55 13.32
C SER A 123 12.23 -8.52 14.55
N GLU A 124 11.09 -7.83 14.44
CA GLU A 124 10.10 -7.73 15.53
C GLU A 124 9.30 -9.03 15.68
N ALA A 125 8.65 -9.23 16.83
CA ALA A 125 7.79 -10.40 17.06
C ALA A 125 6.62 -10.47 16.05
N ASN A 126 6.15 -11.69 15.79
CA ASN A 126 5.00 -11.93 14.92
C ASN A 126 3.71 -11.30 15.50
N GLY A 127 2.73 -11.13 14.62
CA GLY A 127 1.46 -10.48 14.94
C GLY A 127 1.55 -8.96 14.78
N ASP A 128 0.46 -8.29 15.09
CA ASP A 128 0.36 -6.83 15.00
C ASP A 128 0.47 -6.20 16.40
N ILE A 129 1.65 -5.70 16.72
CA ILE A 129 1.92 -5.03 18.00
C ILE A 129 1.41 -3.58 17.98
N ASN A 130 1.36 -2.97 16.80
CA ASN A 130 0.98 -1.58 16.63
C ASN A 130 -0.56 -1.39 16.52
N GLY A 131 -1.23 -2.33 15.86
CA GLY A 131 -2.67 -2.28 15.58
C GLY A 131 -3.04 -1.64 14.24
N HIS A 132 -2.08 -1.03 13.53
CA HIS A 132 -2.35 -0.32 12.28
C HIS A 132 -2.73 -1.28 11.14
N GLY A 133 -1.98 -2.36 10.93
CA GLY A 133 -2.28 -3.36 9.92
C GLY A 133 -3.63 -4.05 10.18
N THR A 134 -3.98 -4.28 11.44
CA THR A 134 -5.30 -4.78 11.87
C THR A 134 -6.42 -3.83 11.45
N HIS A 135 -6.23 -2.51 11.63
CA HIS A 135 -7.18 -1.50 11.22
C HIS A 135 -7.35 -1.46 9.68
N CYS A 136 -6.25 -1.49 8.95
CA CYS A 136 -6.27 -1.57 7.49
C CYS A 136 -6.98 -2.84 6.99
N ALA A 137 -6.70 -3.99 7.59
CA ALA A 137 -7.36 -5.25 7.28
C ALA A 137 -8.88 -5.19 7.54
N GLY A 138 -9.29 -4.64 8.68
CA GLY A 138 -10.70 -4.43 9.01
C GLY A 138 -11.43 -3.59 7.96
N THR A 139 -10.80 -2.53 7.47
CA THR A 139 -11.38 -1.65 6.45
C THR A 139 -11.49 -2.35 5.09
N ILE A 140 -10.54 -3.21 4.71
CA ILE A 140 -10.62 -3.94 3.44
C ILE A 140 -11.68 -5.03 3.51
N PHE A 141 -11.54 -5.96 4.48
CA PHE A 141 -12.31 -7.21 4.49
C PHE A 141 -12.93 -7.57 5.84
N GLY A 142 -12.89 -6.68 6.82
CA GLY A 142 -13.49 -6.95 8.13
C GLY A 142 -14.96 -7.31 8.02
N ARG A 143 -15.36 -8.34 8.76
CA ARG A 143 -16.77 -8.65 8.98
C ARG A 143 -17.38 -7.67 9.96
N ASP A 144 -18.68 -7.68 10.07
CA ASP A 144 -19.42 -6.79 10.97
C ASP A 144 -19.00 -7.04 12.43
N VAL A 145 -18.74 -5.99 13.16
CA VAL A 145 -18.36 -6.03 14.58
C VAL A 145 -19.33 -5.17 15.38
N ASN A 146 -19.95 -5.76 16.40
CA ASN A 146 -20.97 -5.09 17.23
C ASN A 146 -22.09 -4.44 16.42
N GLY A 147 -22.48 -5.03 15.27
CA GLY A 147 -23.49 -4.51 14.37
C GLY A 147 -22.99 -3.45 13.37
N ALA A 148 -21.75 -3.00 13.45
CA ALA A 148 -21.16 -2.07 12.49
C ALA A 148 -20.53 -2.81 11.31
N ARG A 149 -20.92 -2.44 10.08
CA ARG A 149 -20.24 -2.87 8.85
C ARG A 149 -19.01 -2.00 8.63
N ILE A 150 -17.83 -2.58 8.82
CA ILE A 150 -16.54 -1.88 8.68
C ILE A 150 -15.81 -2.19 7.36
N GLY A 151 -16.01 -3.39 6.81
CA GLY A 151 -15.30 -3.88 5.63
C GLY A 151 -15.99 -3.53 4.32
N VAL A 152 -15.17 -3.18 3.32
CA VAL A 152 -15.60 -2.95 1.93
C VAL A 152 -15.89 -4.27 1.23
N ALA A 153 -14.92 -5.20 1.18
CA ALA A 153 -14.96 -6.49 0.51
C ALA A 153 -15.00 -7.65 1.54
N ARG A 154 -16.15 -7.88 2.16
CA ARG A 154 -16.31 -8.73 3.35
C ARG A 154 -16.10 -10.23 3.14
N ASN A 155 -16.12 -10.71 1.90
CA ASN A 155 -16.06 -12.13 1.56
C ASN A 155 -14.84 -12.51 0.71
N ILE A 156 -13.73 -11.80 0.88
CA ILE A 156 -12.50 -12.20 0.19
C ILE A 156 -12.16 -13.67 0.46
N ASN A 157 -11.54 -14.31 -0.52
CA ASN A 157 -11.16 -15.72 -0.41
C ASN A 157 -9.99 -15.92 0.56
N LYS A 158 -8.97 -15.06 0.46
CA LYS A 158 -7.72 -15.20 1.21
C LYS A 158 -7.12 -13.84 1.56
N ALA A 159 -6.67 -13.69 2.79
CA ALA A 159 -5.88 -12.56 3.26
C ALA A 159 -4.40 -12.93 3.37
N ILE A 160 -3.52 -12.17 2.72
CA ILE A 160 -2.07 -12.41 2.67
C ILE A 160 -1.39 -11.26 3.40
N ILE A 161 -0.88 -11.49 4.60
CA ILE A 161 -0.40 -10.44 5.50
C ILE A 161 1.12 -10.50 5.62
N GLY A 162 1.79 -9.52 5.04
CA GLY A 162 3.22 -9.30 5.19
C GLY A 162 3.49 -8.26 6.28
N LYS A 163 4.11 -8.68 7.39
CA LYS A 163 4.64 -7.71 8.37
C LYS A 163 5.95 -7.16 7.84
N VAL A 164 5.92 -5.90 7.38
CA VAL A 164 7.07 -5.21 6.78
C VAL A 164 7.48 -3.95 7.56
N ILE A 165 6.63 -3.49 8.47
CA ILE A 165 6.87 -2.35 9.36
C ILE A 165 6.98 -2.82 10.80
N GLY A 166 8.07 -2.43 11.44
CA GLY A 166 8.48 -2.77 12.78
C GLY A 166 9.99 -2.60 12.93
N GLU A 167 10.58 -3.15 13.97
CA GLU A 167 12.03 -3.16 14.12
C GLU A 167 12.68 -3.93 12.96
N GLY A 168 13.72 -3.36 12.36
CA GLY A 168 14.42 -3.97 11.22
C GLY A 168 13.74 -3.80 9.86
N SER A 169 12.71 -2.96 9.74
CA SER A 169 12.08 -2.61 8.44
C SER A 169 13.12 -2.19 7.40
N SER A 170 13.00 -2.72 6.19
CA SER A 170 13.95 -2.47 5.11
C SER A 170 13.29 -2.44 3.73
N SER A 171 13.92 -1.75 2.79
CA SER A 171 13.53 -1.78 1.37
C SER A 171 13.53 -3.22 0.83
N THR A 172 14.49 -4.04 1.27
CA THR A 172 14.59 -5.48 0.94
C THR A 172 13.38 -6.25 1.40
N GLY A 173 13.01 -6.11 2.69
CA GLY A 173 11.85 -6.79 3.26
C GLY A 173 10.55 -6.41 2.54
N ILE A 174 10.40 -5.15 2.13
CA ILE A 174 9.21 -4.69 1.39
C ILE A 174 9.19 -5.30 -0.02
N ALA A 175 10.31 -5.27 -0.75
CA ALA A 175 10.41 -5.86 -2.09
C ALA A 175 10.18 -7.38 -2.05
N GLN A 176 10.75 -8.08 -1.07
CA GLN A 176 10.51 -9.51 -0.84
C GLN A 176 9.03 -9.79 -0.52
N ALA A 177 8.39 -8.93 0.29
CA ALA A 177 6.98 -9.08 0.66
C ALA A 177 6.05 -8.86 -0.54
N MET A 178 6.35 -7.92 -1.42
CA MET A 178 5.60 -7.70 -2.67
C MET A 178 5.64 -8.94 -3.56
N ASN A 179 6.83 -9.53 -3.75
CA ASN A 179 6.98 -10.75 -4.52
C ASN A 179 6.26 -11.93 -3.85
N TRP A 180 6.44 -12.11 -2.54
CA TRP A 180 5.76 -13.15 -1.77
C TRP A 180 4.22 -13.01 -1.82
N ALA A 181 3.69 -11.81 -1.83
CA ALA A 181 2.25 -11.58 -1.98
C ALA A 181 1.75 -12.09 -3.34
N LYS A 182 2.47 -11.81 -4.43
CA LYS A 182 2.17 -12.33 -5.78
C LYS A 182 2.24 -13.85 -5.80
N GLU A 183 3.30 -14.46 -5.27
CA GLU A 183 3.48 -15.93 -5.21
C GLU A 183 2.36 -16.63 -4.43
N ASN A 184 1.72 -15.94 -3.48
CA ASN A 184 0.56 -16.43 -2.74
C ASN A 184 -0.78 -16.14 -3.41
N GLY A 185 -0.78 -15.61 -4.62
CA GLY A 185 -1.96 -15.38 -5.45
C GLY A 185 -2.72 -14.10 -5.10
N ALA A 186 -2.05 -13.05 -4.63
CA ALA A 186 -2.69 -11.76 -4.41
C ALA A 186 -3.18 -11.14 -5.71
N HIS A 187 -4.43 -10.71 -5.77
CA HIS A 187 -4.99 -9.87 -6.83
C HIS A 187 -4.86 -8.37 -6.52
N VAL A 188 -4.78 -8.03 -5.24
CA VAL A 188 -4.60 -6.65 -4.77
C VAL A 188 -3.53 -6.63 -3.69
N ILE A 189 -2.57 -5.71 -3.77
CA ILE A 189 -1.60 -5.44 -2.71
C ILE A 189 -1.85 -4.03 -2.16
N SER A 190 -2.04 -3.90 -0.86
CA SER A 190 -2.25 -2.64 -0.13
C SER A 190 -1.03 -2.31 0.73
N MET A 191 -0.51 -1.08 0.62
CA MET A 191 0.66 -0.60 1.35
C MET A 191 0.39 0.76 1.99
N SER A 192 0.58 0.86 3.31
CA SER A 192 0.38 2.11 4.06
C SER A 192 1.70 2.55 4.75
N LEU A 193 2.75 2.66 3.97
CA LEU A 193 4.12 2.92 4.40
C LEU A 193 4.84 3.89 3.44
N GLY A 194 5.92 4.50 3.91
CA GLY A 194 6.68 5.45 3.10
C GLY A 194 8.12 5.65 3.59
N ILE A 195 8.92 6.31 2.78
CA ILE A 195 10.30 6.68 3.12
C ILE A 195 10.28 7.94 4.00
N ASP A 196 11.04 7.90 5.10
CA ASP A 196 11.30 9.08 5.94
C ASP A 196 12.52 9.86 5.41
N PHE A 197 12.29 10.64 4.35
CA PHE A 197 13.35 11.40 3.70
C PHE A 197 14.04 12.41 4.65
N PRO A 198 13.33 13.21 5.45
CA PRO A 198 13.98 14.12 6.40
C PRO A 198 14.85 13.41 7.43
N LYS A 199 14.40 12.27 7.96
CA LYS A 199 15.18 11.44 8.88
C LYS A 199 16.44 10.91 8.21
N TYR A 200 16.36 10.52 6.93
CA TYR A 200 17.52 10.04 6.20
C TYR A 200 18.58 11.14 6.03
N VAL A 201 18.17 12.34 5.58
CA VAL A 201 19.09 13.50 5.50
C VAL A 201 19.72 13.78 6.86
N ASN A 202 18.91 13.81 7.92
CA ASN A 202 19.42 14.05 9.28
C ASN A 202 20.43 12.97 9.71
N THR A 203 20.19 11.71 9.40
CA THR A 203 21.12 10.61 9.69
C THR A 203 22.46 10.79 8.96
N LEU A 204 22.42 11.19 7.69
CA LEU A 204 23.65 11.47 6.93
C LEU A 204 24.47 12.60 7.57
N VAL A 205 23.81 13.63 8.10
CA VAL A 205 24.48 14.74 8.79
C VAL A 205 25.01 14.32 10.17
N THR A 206 24.17 13.69 11.00
CA THR A 206 24.48 13.51 12.42
C THR A 206 25.25 12.23 12.74
N VAL A 207 25.10 11.18 11.92
CA VAL A 207 25.76 9.88 12.13
C VAL A 207 26.97 9.71 11.20
N HIS A 208 26.85 10.19 9.97
CA HIS A 208 27.91 10.04 8.95
C HIS A 208 28.75 11.31 8.74
N ASP A 209 28.49 12.37 9.51
CA ASP A 209 29.23 13.66 9.52
C ASP A 209 29.33 14.30 8.12
N PHE A 210 28.25 14.21 7.32
CA PHE A 210 28.19 14.85 6.02
C PHE A 210 27.79 16.33 6.15
N ASP A 211 28.41 17.21 5.35
CA ASP A 211 27.88 18.56 5.16
C ASP A 211 26.44 18.48 4.66
N ILE A 212 25.57 19.39 5.12
CA ILE A 212 24.13 19.37 4.79
C ILE A 212 23.85 19.35 3.28
N ARG A 213 24.66 20.04 2.47
CA ARG A 213 24.51 20.05 1.01
C ARG A 213 24.85 18.70 0.41
N HIS A 214 25.92 18.07 0.91
CA HIS A 214 26.32 16.72 0.50
C HIS A 214 25.25 15.70 0.93
N ALA A 215 24.80 15.75 2.18
CA ALA A 215 23.75 14.89 2.71
C ALA A 215 22.45 14.99 1.88
N THR A 216 22.00 16.20 1.57
CA THR A 216 20.79 16.43 0.77
C THR A 216 20.97 15.92 -0.66
N SER A 217 22.11 16.18 -1.30
CA SER A 217 22.40 15.71 -2.67
C SER A 217 22.43 14.18 -2.73
N LYS A 218 23.12 13.54 -1.77
CA LYS A 218 23.15 12.08 -1.68
C LYS A 218 21.75 11.50 -1.45
N ALA A 219 21.01 12.05 -0.48
CA ALA A 219 19.68 11.58 -0.15
C ALA A 219 18.71 11.69 -1.36
N LEU A 220 18.84 12.71 -2.19
CA LEU A 220 18.04 12.86 -3.40
C LEU A 220 18.35 11.77 -4.44
N VAL A 221 19.63 11.46 -4.64
CA VAL A 221 20.06 10.37 -5.54
C VAL A 221 19.56 9.03 -5.03
N ASP A 222 19.70 8.78 -3.72
CA ASP A 222 19.27 7.54 -3.08
C ASP A 222 17.74 7.37 -3.13
N TYR A 223 17.00 8.47 -2.99
CA TYR A 223 15.55 8.49 -3.17
C TYR A 223 15.14 8.12 -4.60
N GLN A 224 15.82 8.67 -5.62
CA GLN A 224 15.57 8.31 -7.02
C GLN A 224 15.81 6.83 -7.26
N LYS A 225 16.90 6.26 -6.72
CA LYS A 225 17.19 4.83 -6.83
C LYS A 225 16.12 3.96 -6.12
N ASN A 226 15.56 4.42 -5.01
CA ASN A 226 14.44 3.73 -4.37
C ASN A 226 13.13 3.82 -5.19
N VAL A 227 12.87 4.92 -5.91
CA VAL A 227 11.77 4.98 -6.89
C VAL A 227 11.97 3.92 -7.98
N GLU A 228 13.21 3.79 -8.51
CA GLU A 228 13.55 2.77 -9.52
C GLU A 228 13.40 1.35 -8.97
N LEU A 229 13.76 1.11 -7.71
CA LEU A 229 13.56 -0.18 -7.04
C LEU A 229 12.08 -0.61 -7.09
N PHE A 230 11.16 0.29 -6.74
CA PHE A 230 9.72 -0.02 -6.78
C PHE A 230 9.18 -0.10 -8.21
N ASN A 231 9.70 0.68 -9.14
CA ASN A 231 9.36 0.54 -10.56
C ASN A 231 9.77 -0.85 -11.09
N SER A 232 10.98 -1.30 -10.74
CA SER A 232 11.50 -2.61 -11.17
C SER A 232 10.75 -3.75 -10.50
N SER A 233 10.45 -3.64 -9.19
CA SER A 233 9.63 -4.63 -8.47
C SER A 233 8.21 -4.72 -9.05
N TYR A 234 7.57 -3.58 -9.34
CA TYR A 234 6.26 -3.55 -9.99
C TYR A 234 6.32 -4.20 -11.38
N LYS A 235 7.29 -3.78 -12.21
CA LYS A 235 7.44 -4.34 -13.55
C LYS A 235 7.62 -5.85 -13.51
N PHE A 236 8.47 -6.34 -12.63
CA PHE A 236 8.71 -7.78 -12.46
C PHE A 236 7.43 -8.55 -12.11
N ILE A 237 6.64 -8.04 -11.15
CA ILE A 237 5.35 -8.62 -10.76
C ILE A 237 4.39 -8.65 -11.96
N MET A 238 4.32 -7.57 -12.75
CA MET A 238 3.44 -7.48 -13.92
C MET A 238 3.90 -8.39 -15.06
N ASP A 239 5.21 -8.49 -15.31
CA ASP A 239 5.76 -9.37 -16.36
C ASP A 239 5.49 -10.86 -16.07
N GLN A 240 5.34 -11.21 -14.78
CA GLN A 240 5.01 -12.57 -14.35
C GLN A 240 3.53 -12.85 -14.20
N ALA A 241 2.69 -11.81 -14.14
CA ALA A 241 1.25 -12.00 -14.12
C ALA A 241 0.85 -12.61 -15.47
N ALA A 242 0.53 -13.92 -15.46
CA ALA A 242 -0.01 -14.58 -16.64
C ALA A 242 -1.34 -13.91 -17.03
N PHE A 243 -1.71 -14.00 -18.28
CA PHE A 243 -3.01 -13.52 -18.74
C PHE A 243 -4.12 -14.22 -17.95
N GLY A 244 -4.81 -13.47 -17.12
CA GLY A 244 -5.85 -14.00 -16.21
C GLY A 244 -5.54 -13.89 -14.73
N ASP A 245 -4.27 -13.66 -14.34
CA ASP A 245 -3.82 -13.51 -12.95
C ASP A 245 -3.50 -12.04 -12.60
N GLY A 246 -4.31 -11.11 -13.10
CA GLY A 246 -4.08 -9.68 -12.93
C GLY A 246 -3.96 -9.25 -11.47
N ILE A 247 -2.99 -8.36 -11.23
CA ILE A 247 -2.70 -7.82 -9.90
C ILE A 247 -2.58 -6.30 -9.97
N ILE A 248 -3.07 -5.60 -8.95
CA ILE A 248 -2.82 -4.18 -8.78
C ILE A 248 -2.23 -3.88 -7.40
N ILE A 249 -1.50 -2.78 -7.33
CA ILE A 249 -0.86 -2.32 -6.10
C ILE A 249 -1.36 -0.92 -5.78
N VAL A 250 -1.84 -0.73 -4.56
CA VAL A 250 -2.30 0.56 -4.04
C VAL A 250 -1.43 1.00 -2.86
N ALA A 251 -1.12 2.29 -2.76
CA ALA A 251 -0.27 2.80 -1.69
C ALA A 251 -0.72 4.19 -1.21
N ALA A 252 -0.58 4.42 0.09
CA ALA A 252 -0.93 5.69 0.74
C ALA A 252 0.00 6.83 0.29
N ALA A 253 -0.57 8.00 -0.02
CA ALA A 253 0.19 9.15 -0.49
C ALA A 253 1.06 9.80 0.59
N GLY A 254 0.71 9.65 1.87
CA GLY A 254 1.40 10.25 3.01
C GLY A 254 0.58 11.32 3.74
N ASN A 255 0.98 11.64 4.99
CA ASN A 255 0.24 12.48 5.92
C ASN A 255 1.02 13.74 6.34
N GLU A 256 2.04 14.14 5.59
CA GLU A 256 2.98 15.19 5.99
C GLU A 256 2.56 16.60 5.57
N SER A 257 1.56 16.75 4.71
CA SER A 257 1.01 18.06 4.33
C SER A 257 0.32 18.74 5.52
N LYS A 258 0.29 20.08 5.49
CA LYS A 258 -0.39 20.92 6.50
C LYS A 258 -1.10 22.07 5.79
N ARG A 259 -2.18 21.70 5.05
CA ARG A 259 -2.97 22.73 4.33
C ARG A 259 -3.63 23.71 5.29
N PRO A 260 -3.71 24.98 4.95
CA PRO A 260 -3.22 25.61 3.72
C PRO A 260 -1.76 26.08 3.81
N THR A 261 -1.00 25.74 4.88
CA THR A 261 0.33 26.30 5.13
C THR A 261 1.39 25.78 4.13
N TYR A 262 1.38 24.47 3.89
CA TYR A 262 2.23 23.82 2.89
C TYR A 262 1.65 22.46 2.47
N GLU A 263 2.09 22.00 1.32
CA GLU A 263 1.77 20.69 0.76
C GLU A 263 3.05 19.90 0.49
N ILE A 264 3.00 18.61 0.75
CA ILE A 264 4.09 17.67 0.52
C ILE A 264 3.65 16.68 -0.58
N ALA A 265 4.55 16.37 -1.49
CA ALA A 265 4.30 15.37 -2.51
C ALA A 265 4.34 13.94 -1.92
N ALA A 266 3.60 13.03 -2.53
CA ALA A 266 3.68 11.62 -2.21
C ALA A 266 5.12 11.09 -2.40
N SER A 267 5.46 10.04 -1.65
CA SER A 267 6.79 9.41 -1.67
C SER A 267 6.71 7.93 -2.08
N PRO A 268 7.82 7.23 -2.35
CA PRO A 268 7.80 5.80 -2.57
C PRO A 268 7.14 5.05 -1.39
N PRO A 269 6.38 3.97 -1.67
CA PRO A 269 6.19 3.36 -3.00
C PRO A 269 5.09 4.03 -3.84
N ALA A 270 4.29 4.95 -3.27
CA ALA A 270 3.10 5.52 -3.91
C ALA A 270 3.35 6.23 -5.25
N ILE A 271 4.53 6.83 -5.43
CA ILE A 271 4.91 7.52 -6.68
C ILE A 271 5.46 6.59 -7.76
N ALA A 272 5.74 5.33 -7.46
CA ALA A 272 6.28 4.39 -8.43
C ALA A 272 5.28 4.16 -9.58
N LYS A 273 5.83 3.92 -10.78
CA LYS A 273 5.00 3.65 -11.97
C LYS A 273 4.13 2.44 -11.74
N GLY A 274 2.87 2.55 -12.14
CA GLY A 274 1.91 1.45 -12.00
C GLY A 274 1.21 1.40 -10.65
N ILE A 275 1.86 1.76 -9.55
CA ILE A 275 1.25 1.79 -8.21
C ILE A 275 0.21 2.92 -8.14
N ILE A 276 -0.96 2.63 -7.58
CA ILE A 276 -2.06 3.59 -7.42
C ILE A 276 -1.86 4.33 -6.08
N SER A 277 -1.47 5.60 -6.14
CA SER A 277 -1.38 6.47 -4.96
C SER A 277 -2.74 6.97 -4.51
N VAL A 278 -3.00 6.95 -3.19
CA VAL A 278 -4.30 7.23 -2.60
C VAL A 278 -4.26 8.44 -1.67
N ALA A 279 -5.11 9.44 -1.92
CA ALA A 279 -5.33 10.59 -1.05
C ALA A 279 -6.47 10.33 -0.05
N ALA A 280 -6.42 11.03 1.09
CA ALA A 280 -7.43 10.97 2.12
C ALA A 280 -8.48 12.07 1.96
N LEU A 281 -9.76 11.68 2.01
CA LEU A 281 -10.91 12.58 2.04
C LEU A 281 -11.56 12.60 3.43
N TYR A 282 -12.18 13.72 3.76
CA TYR A 282 -13.08 13.85 4.91
C TYR A 282 -14.45 14.37 4.50
N LYS A 283 -15.47 14.01 5.27
CA LYS A 283 -16.84 14.49 5.05
C LYS A 283 -17.02 15.86 5.73
N SER A 284 -17.44 16.85 4.95
CA SER A 284 -17.76 18.20 5.41
C SER A 284 -19.18 18.57 4.98
N ASN A 285 -20.13 18.38 5.87
CA ASN A 285 -21.55 18.42 5.53
C ASN A 285 -21.88 17.42 4.40
N GLU A 286 -22.45 17.87 3.30
CA GLU A 286 -22.85 17.02 2.15
C GLU A 286 -21.74 16.82 1.10
N VAL A 287 -20.53 17.38 1.29
CA VAL A 287 -19.45 17.27 0.33
C VAL A 287 -18.20 16.66 0.95
N LEU A 288 -17.38 16.06 0.10
CA LEU A 288 -16.06 15.53 0.48
C LEU A 288 -14.97 16.53 0.13
N LYS A 289 -13.96 16.63 0.99
CA LYS A 289 -12.79 17.49 0.80
C LYS A 289 -11.50 16.70 1.06
N VAL A 290 -10.41 17.11 0.42
CA VAL A 290 -9.10 16.55 0.74
C VAL A 290 -8.71 16.89 2.17
N ALA A 291 -8.22 15.90 2.92
CA ALA A 291 -7.77 16.11 4.29
C ALA A 291 -6.53 17.03 4.33
N SER A 292 -6.45 17.88 5.35
CA SER A 292 -5.38 18.88 5.48
C SER A 292 -3.97 18.26 5.50
N PHE A 293 -3.85 17.05 5.99
CA PHE A 293 -2.59 16.31 6.07
C PHE A 293 -2.27 15.52 4.79
N SER A 294 -3.24 15.23 3.92
CA SER A 294 -3.04 14.36 2.75
C SER A 294 -2.03 14.93 1.77
N ASN A 295 -1.03 14.15 1.38
CA ASN A 295 -0.03 14.55 0.40
C ASN A 295 -0.63 14.69 -1.00
N THR A 296 0.09 15.42 -1.87
CA THR A 296 -0.31 15.71 -3.26
C THR A 296 0.19 14.64 -4.23
N GLY A 297 -0.33 14.65 -5.46
CA GLY A 297 0.09 13.74 -6.53
C GLY A 297 -0.57 12.36 -6.45
N ALA A 298 -1.67 12.23 -5.70
CA ALA A 298 -2.46 11.00 -5.66
C ALA A 298 -3.16 10.75 -7.01
N LYS A 299 -3.36 9.48 -7.36
CA LYS A 299 -4.08 9.06 -8.57
C LYS A 299 -5.58 8.92 -8.33
N ILE A 300 -5.98 8.63 -7.09
CA ILE A 300 -7.36 8.45 -6.65
C ILE A 300 -7.49 8.88 -5.20
N ALA A 301 -8.68 9.11 -4.71
CA ALA A 301 -8.96 9.47 -3.33
C ALA A 301 -10.03 8.56 -2.71
N ALA A 302 -10.00 8.43 -1.38
CA ALA A 302 -10.97 7.65 -0.64
C ALA A 302 -11.17 8.20 0.78
N PRO A 303 -12.21 7.76 1.51
CA PRO A 303 -12.43 8.08 2.91
C PRO A 303 -11.20 7.83 3.78
N GLY A 304 -10.70 8.85 4.47
CA GLY A 304 -9.46 8.75 5.24
C GLY A 304 -9.48 9.48 6.58
N VAL A 305 -10.62 10.04 7.01
CA VAL A 305 -10.73 10.74 8.30
C VAL A 305 -11.85 10.15 9.13
N GLY A 306 -11.56 9.83 10.39
CA GLY A 306 -12.53 9.21 11.29
C GLY A 306 -13.02 7.86 10.78
N VAL A 307 -12.15 7.07 10.19
CA VAL A 307 -12.48 5.74 9.66
C VAL A 307 -12.53 4.75 10.79
N LEU A 308 -13.71 4.24 11.09
CA LEU A 308 -13.94 3.23 12.11
C LEU A 308 -13.61 1.84 11.56
N SER A 309 -12.72 1.11 12.23
CA SER A 309 -12.32 -0.23 11.84
C SER A 309 -11.79 -1.05 13.04
N ALA A 310 -11.30 -2.27 12.77
CA ALA A 310 -10.83 -3.19 13.78
C ALA A 310 -9.67 -2.60 14.61
N LYS A 311 -9.75 -2.72 15.93
CA LYS A 311 -8.72 -2.32 16.89
C LYS A 311 -7.91 -3.53 17.33
N GLY A 312 -6.60 -3.49 17.22
CA GLY A 312 -5.73 -4.54 17.76
C GLY A 312 -6.05 -4.81 19.25
N GLY A 313 -6.21 -6.06 19.62
CA GLY A 313 -6.66 -6.46 20.95
C GLY A 313 -8.17 -6.50 21.14
N GLY A 314 -8.96 -6.19 20.10
CA GLY A 314 -10.43 -6.29 20.11
C GLY A 314 -11.16 -4.95 20.04
N GLY A 315 -12.41 -5.00 19.61
CA GLY A 315 -13.28 -3.82 19.45
C GLY A 315 -12.96 -3.01 18.20
N LEU A 316 -13.42 -1.77 18.19
CA LEU A 316 -13.28 -0.84 17.05
C LEU A 316 -12.56 0.44 17.49
N VAL A 317 -11.91 1.10 16.55
CA VAL A 317 -11.27 2.42 16.75
C VAL A 317 -11.38 3.24 15.48
N ALA A 318 -11.59 4.56 15.63
CA ALA A 318 -11.59 5.49 14.50
C ALA A 318 -10.19 6.11 14.33
N LEU A 319 -9.60 5.95 13.15
CA LEU A 319 -8.31 6.52 12.79
C LEU A 319 -8.44 7.45 11.58
N SER A 320 -7.44 8.32 11.40
CA SER A 320 -7.38 9.25 10.26
C SER A 320 -6.03 9.18 9.58
N GLY A 321 -6.00 9.11 8.25
CA GLY A 321 -4.76 9.03 7.47
C GLY A 321 -5.02 8.60 6.03
N THR A 322 -4.05 8.83 5.15
CA THR A 322 -4.03 8.21 3.81
C THR A 322 -3.93 6.69 3.93
N SER A 323 -3.39 6.19 5.05
CA SER A 323 -3.40 4.78 5.45
C SER A 323 -4.78 4.19 5.67
N MET A 324 -5.78 5.01 6.02
CA MET A 324 -7.18 4.59 6.15
C MET A 324 -7.93 4.73 4.83
N ALA A 325 -7.48 5.63 3.96
CA ALA A 325 -8.04 5.77 2.61
C ALA A 325 -7.61 4.62 1.69
N THR A 326 -6.36 4.21 1.74
CA THR A 326 -5.78 3.15 0.90
C THR A 326 -6.54 1.81 0.98
N PRO A 327 -6.91 1.30 2.16
CA PRO A 327 -7.69 0.07 2.26
C PRO A 327 -9.10 0.18 1.65
N HIS A 328 -9.73 1.34 1.62
CA HIS A 328 -11.00 1.50 0.87
C HIS A 328 -10.78 1.26 -0.62
N VAL A 329 -9.69 1.80 -1.19
CA VAL A 329 -9.35 1.56 -2.61
C VAL A 329 -9.02 0.09 -2.86
N ALA A 330 -8.28 -0.56 -1.95
CA ALA A 330 -7.98 -1.99 -2.04
C ALA A 330 -9.25 -2.85 -1.99
N GLY A 331 -10.16 -2.53 -1.09
CA GLY A 331 -11.46 -3.21 -1.00
C GLY A 331 -12.31 -3.03 -2.27
N VAL A 332 -12.43 -1.80 -2.78
CA VAL A 332 -13.14 -1.53 -4.05
C VAL A 332 -12.48 -2.25 -5.22
N ALA A 333 -11.15 -2.33 -5.23
CA ALA A 333 -10.43 -3.11 -6.24
C ALA A 333 -10.79 -4.60 -6.20
N ALA A 334 -10.97 -5.17 -5.00
CA ALA A 334 -11.42 -6.54 -4.85
C ALA A 334 -12.85 -6.75 -5.39
N LEU A 335 -13.75 -5.78 -5.20
CA LEU A 335 -15.11 -5.84 -5.76
C LEU A 335 -15.08 -5.80 -7.32
N TRP A 336 -14.26 -4.92 -7.90
CA TRP A 336 -14.09 -4.86 -9.36
C TRP A 336 -13.43 -6.12 -9.92
N ALA A 337 -12.46 -6.69 -9.21
CA ALA A 337 -11.81 -7.93 -9.62
C ALA A 337 -12.81 -9.10 -9.65
N GLN A 338 -13.65 -9.24 -8.61
CA GLN A 338 -14.75 -10.22 -8.59
C GLN A 338 -15.66 -10.04 -9.80
N LYS A 339 -16.15 -8.82 -10.05
CA LYS A 339 -17.03 -8.54 -11.19
C LYS A 339 -16.42 -8.97 -12.52
N ILE A 340 -15.15 -8.60 -12.78
CA ILE A 340 -14.45 -8.94 -14.04
C ILE A 340 -14.37 -10.46 -14.20
N LEU A 341 -14.04 -11.19 -13.13
CA LEU A 341 -13.96 -12.65 -13.17
C LEU A 341 -15.32 -13.32 -13.37
N GLU A 342 -16.38 -12.81 -12.74
CA GLU A 342 -17.74 -13.33 -12.90
C GLU A 342 -18.32 -13.07 -14.30
N GLU A 343 -17.86 -12.03 -14.99
CA GLU A 343 -18.19 -11.78 -16.40
C GLU A 343 -17.50 -12.77 -17.36
N GLY A 344 -16.64 -13.68 -16.84
CA GLY A 344 -15.98 -14.72 -17.62
C GLY A 344 -14.72 -14.25 -18.36
N PHE A 345 -14.23 -13.05 -18.05
CA PHE A 345 -12.95 -12.54 -18.55
C PHE A 345 -11.82 -12.94 -17.59
N GLY A 346 -10.64 -13.20 -18.12
CA GLY A 346 -9.43 -13.25 -17.29
C GLY A 346 -9.19 -11.90 -16.61
N LEU A 347 -8.59 -11.90 -15.42
CA LEU A 347 -8.26 -10.65 -14.74
C LEU A 347 -7.03 -10.02 -15.39
N ASP A 348 -7.21 -8.90 -16.08
CA ASP A 348 -6.14 -8.07 -16.64
C ASP A 348 -5.84 -6.90 -15.71
N SER A 349 -4.55 -6.69 -15.37
CA SER A 349 -4.12 -5.65 -14.43
C SER A 349 -4.46 -4.23 -14.89
N GLU A 350 -4.33 -3.91 -16.18
CA GLU A 350 -4.61 -2.56 -16.69
C GLU A 350 -6.12 -2.32 -16.81
N VAL A 351 -6.92 -3.35 -17.13
CA VAL A 351 -8.39 -3.26 -17.08
C VAL A 351 -8.87 -3.02 -15.66
N LEU A 352 -8.40 -3.83 -14.69
CA LEU A 352 -8.75 -3.65 -13.27
C LEU A 352 -8.35 -2.27 -12.76
N LYS A 353 -7.13 -1.84 -13.05
CA LYS A 353 -6.62 -0.52 -12.70
C LYS A 353 -7.45 0.61 -13.33
N GLY A 354 -7.84 0.46 -14.59
CA GLY A 354 -8.74 1.41 -15.27
C GLY A 354 -10.06 1.55 -14.53
N LYS A 355 -10.67 0.44 -14.11
CA LYS A 355 -11.94 0.44 -13.34
C LYS A 355 -11.79 1.10 -11.98
N VAL A 356 -10.71 0.82 -11.25
CA VAL A 356 -10.43 1.45 -9.94
C VAL A 356 -10.17 2.95 -10.10
N LEU A 357 -9.51 3.37 -11.17
CA LEU A 357 -9.24 4.78 -11.46
C LEU A 357 -10.41 5.52 -12.12
N ASP A 358 -11.50 4.84 -12.44
CA ASP A 358 -12.74 5.47 -12.90
C ASP A 358 -13.53 6.03 -11.72
N GLY A 359 -12.88 6.93 -10.98
CA GLY A 359 -13.44 7.60 -9.81
C GLY A 359 -14.40 8.73 -10.21
N THR A 360 -15.08 9.28 -9.23
CA THR A 360 -16.03 10.40 -9.43
C THR A 360 -15.61 11.65 -8.67
N MET A 361 -15.76 12.80 -9.33
CA MET A 361 -15.62 14.11 -8.70
C MET A 361 -16.95 14.64 -8.09
N ALA A 362 -18.07 13.99 -8.39
CA ALA A 362 -19.40 14.49 -8.04
C ALA A 362 -19.61 14.79 -6.54
N PRO A 363 -19.13 13.96 -5.59
CA PRO A 363 -19.33 14.25 -4.16
C PRO A 363 -18.27 15.20 -3.58
N LEU A 364 -17.27 15.62 -4.36
CA LEU A 364 -16.22 16.51 -3.88
C LEU A 364 -16.66 17.96 -3.88
N ALA A 365 -16.11 18.73 -2.95
CA ALA A 365 -16.38 20.17 -2.88
C ALA A 365 -15.93 20.86 -4.19
N PRO A 366 -16.68 21.87 -4.66
CA PRO A 366 -16.27 22.66 -5.81
C PRO A 366 -14.85 23.24 -5.62
N GLY A 367 -14.00 23.09 -6.64
CA GLY A 367 -12.62 23.60 -6.62
C GLY A 367 -11.58 22.63 -6.06
N GLU A 368 -11.94 21.41 -5.65
CA GLU A 368 -10.93 20.40 -5.32
C GLU A 368 -10.06 20.08 -6.55
N SER A 369 -8.75 20.17 -6.34
CA SER A 369 -7.78 20.01 -7.44
C SER A 369 -7.54 18.52 -7.75
N PRO A 370 -7.58 18.12 -9.03
CA PRO A 370 -7.12 16.79 -9.44
C PRO A 370 -5.68 16.46 -8.99
N PHE A 371 -4.84 17.45 -8.78
CA PHE A 371 -3.50 17.27 -8.24
C PHE A 371 -3.53 16.71 -6.80
N ASN A 372 -4.58 17.01 -6.03
CA ASN A 372 -4.76 16.55 -4.66
C ASN A 372 -5.53 15.24 -4.56
N VAL A 373 -6.51 15.03 -5.44
CA VAL A 373 -7.49 13.92 -5.33
C VAL A 373 -7.47 12.98 -6.53
N GLY A 374 -6.60 13.20 -7.52
CA GLY A 374 -6.51 12.40 -8.72
C GLY A 374 -7.83 12.39 -9.51
N ARG A 375 -8.34 11.21 -9.79
CA ARG A 375 -9.62 10.98 -10.46
C ARG A 375 -10.86 11.17 -9.55
N GLY A 376 -10.65 11.62 -8.31
CA GLY A 376 -11.71 11.80 -7.33
C GLY A 376 -11.95 10.59 -6.44
N LEU A 377 -13.17 10.44 -5.94
CA LEU A 377 -13.56 9.36 -5.04
C LEU A 377 -13.67 8.02 -5.79
N VAL A 378 -13.00 7.00 -5.28
CA VAL A 378 -13.14 5.62 -5.78
C VAL A 378 -14.56 5.10 -5.58
N GLN A 379 -15.07 4.31 -6.55
CA GLN A 379 -16.45 3.79 -6.51
C GLN A 379 -16.50 2.29 -6.75
N ALA A 380 -17.31 1.60 -5.94
CA ALA A 380 -17.62 0.18 -6.11
C ALA A 380 -18.47 -0.07 -7.37
N PRO A 381 -18.36 -1.26 -8.01
CA PRO A 381 -19.25 -1.66 -9.09
C PRO A 381 -20.70 -1.84 -8.55
N LEU A 382 -21.68 -1.36 -9.27
CA LEU A 382 -23.10 -1.41 -8.88
C LEU A 382 -23.96 -2.37 -9.71
N SER A 383 -23.41 -2.91 -10.77
CA SER A 383 -24.08 -3.90 -11.66
C SER A 383 -23.03 -4.72 -12.38
#